data_feb20d2ddc6e1bbac11f8a810331de4d
#
_entry.id   feb20d2ddc6e1bbac11f8a810331de4d
#
_cell.length_a   1.000
_cell.length_b   1.000
_cell.length_c   1.000
_cell.angle_alpha   90.00
_cell.angle_beta   90.00
_cell.angle_gamma   90.00
#
_symmetry.space_group_name_H-M   'P 1'
#
loop_
_entity.id
_entity.type
_entity.pdbx_description
1 polymer ?
#
loop_
_entity_poly.entity_id
_entity_poly.type
_entity_poly.pdbx_seq_one_letter_code
_entity_poly.pdbx_strand_id
1 'polypeptide(L)'
;TPLRHRAAPLLRFRTRDHVEVRTSPCPCGRTGPRIRCVGRTDDMLIVRGVNLFPSAVREVVSAFAPEVSGQILIRPQTEGPKQEPPLSVRVELAEGGTADDSLADLIRERLRQALVVQTQVELVPWGSLQRSEYKSRLVER
;
A
#
# COMPACT_ATOMS: atom_id res chain seq x y z
N THR A 1 -0.99 2.74 -24.42
CA THR A 1 -0.49 3.71 -25.42
C THR A 1 -1.58 4.74 -25.68
N PRO A 2 -1.38 6.03 -25.40
CA PRO A 2 -2.36 7.05 -25.71
C PRO A 2 -2.36 7.32 -27.22
N LEU A 3 -3.45 7.01 -27.90
CA LEU A 3 -3.57 7.13 -29.34
C LEU A 3 -3.80 8.59 -29.84
N ARG A 4 -4.17 9.50 -28.93
CA ARG A 4 -4.51 10.90 -29.25
C ARG A 4 -3.43 11.92 -28.88
N HIS A 5 -2.38 11.51 -28.16
CA HIS A 5 -1.29 12.40 -27.76
C HIS A 5 -0.27 12.54 -28.90
N ARG A 6 -0.36 13.65 -29.63
CA ARG A 6 0.54 13.91 -30.77
C ARG A 6 1.90 14.50 -30.35
N ALA A 7 1.95 15.24 -29.23
CA ALA A 7 3.19 15.91 -28.77
C ALA A 7 4.15 14.97 -28.04
N ALA A 8 3.65 13.95 -27.35
CA ALA A 8 4.45 12.96 -26.63
C ALA A 8 3.77 11.59 -26.66
N PRO A 9 3.79 10.87 -27.80
CA PRO A 9 3.18 9.56 -27.92
C PRO A 9 3.99 8.54 -27.11
N LEU A 10 3.45 8.10 -25.97
CA LEU A 10 4.03 7.04 -25.15
C LEU A 10 3.67 5.68 -25.75
N LEU A 11 4.55 5.15 -26.60
CA LEU A 11 4.36 3.83 -27.21
C LEU A 11 4.76 2.75 -26.23
N ARG A 12 3.82 1.86 -25.84
CA ARG A 12 4.04 0.70 -24.96
C ARG A 12 4.79 1.04 -23.66
N PHE A 13 4.48 2.22 -23.10
CA PHE A 13 5.10 2.70 -21.88
C PHE A 13 4.79 1.73 -20.72
N ARG A 14 5.84 1.28 -20.03
CA ARG A 14 5.73 0.46 -18.83
C ARG A 14 5.46 1.36 -17.63
N THR A 15 4.23 1.35 -17.12
CA THR A 15 3.83 2.14 -15.95
C THR A 15 4.37 1.58 -14.63
N ARG A 16 4.85 0.32 -14.65
CA ARG A 16 5.25 -0.47 -13.48
C ARG A 16 4.11 -0.75 -12.51
N ASP A 17 2.87 -0.58 -12.95
CA ASP A 17 1.71 -0.97 -12.15
C ASP A 17 1.49 -2.48 -12.25
N HIS A 18 1.23 -3.10 -11.09
CA HIS A 18 0.74 -4.46 -10.99
C HIS A 18 -0.79 -4.41 -11.04
N VAL A 19 -1.38 -5.08 -12.01
CA VAL A 19 -2.82 -5.01 -12.26
C VAL A 19 -3.47 -6.38 -12.27
N GLU A 20 -4.66 -6.47 -11.70
CA GLU A 20 -5.58 -7.57 -11.86
C GLU A 20 -6.46 -7.31 -13.08
N VAL A 21 -6.54 -8.28 -14.00
CA VAL A 21 -7.36 -8.17 -15.21
C VAL A 21 -8.58 -9.06 -15.08
N ARG A 22 -9.79 -8.50 -15.29
CA ARG A 22 -11.05 -9.23 -15.30
C ARG A 22 -11.64 -9.19 -16.70
N THR A 23 -11.85 -10.35 -17.29
CA THR A 23 -12.42 -10.54 -18.63
C THR A 23 -13.91 -10.87 -18.62
N SER A 24 -14.51 -11.10 -17.45
CA SER A 24 -15.94 -11.36 -17.32
C SER A 24 -16.78 -10.19 -17.86
N PRO A 25 -17.98 -10.43 -18.39
CA PRO A 25 -18.86 -9.37 -18.86
C PRO A 25 -19.10 -8.30 -17.80
N CYS A 26 -19.10 -7.04 -18.19
CA CYS A 26 -19.42 -5.94 -17.28
C CYS A 26 -20.93 -5.73 -17.22
N PRO A 27 -21.54 -5.56 -16.02
CA PRO A 27 -22.96 -5.25 -15.90
C PRO A 27 -23.41 -4.00 -16.66
N CYS A 28 -22.47 -3.08 -16.97
CA CYS A 28 -22.76 -1.86 -17.77
C CYS A 28 -22.70 -2.07 -19.27
N GLY A 29 -22.54 -3.32 -19.78
CA GLY A 29 -22.51 -3.65 -21.20
C GLY A 29 -21.17 -3.39 -21.92
N ARG A 30 -20.13 -2.92 -21.23
CA ARG A 30 -18.80 -2.74 -21.85
C ARG A 30 -18.17 -4.09 -22.17
N THR A 31 -17.59 -4.21 -23.35
CA THR A 31 -16.98 -5.45 -23.88
C THR A 31 -15.48 -5.57 -23.58
N GLY A 32 -14.80 -4.47 -23.22
CA GLY A 32 -13.37 -4.47 -22.92
C GLY A 32 -13.04 -5.06 -21.55
N PRO A 33 -11.82 -5.59 -21.34
CA PRO A 33 -11.37 -6.06 -20.06
C PRO A 33 -11.32 -4.93 -19.04
N ARG A 34 -11.61 -5.26 -17.78
CA ARG A 34 -11.49 -4.34 -16.64
C ARG A 34 -10.16 -4.56 -15.95
N ILE A 35 -9.52 -3.49 -15.55
CA ILE A 35 -8.27 -3.56 -14.79
C ILE A 35 -8.46 -2.89 -13.42
N ARG A 36 -7.87 -3.49 -12.37
CA ARG A 36 -7.71 -2.90 -11.04
C ARG A 36 -6.22 -2.84 -10.75
N CYS A 37 -5.69 -1.66 -10.45
CA CYS A 37 -4.34 -1.53 -9.96
C CYS A 37 -4.28 -2.02 -8.51
N VAL A 38 -3.40 -3.01 -8.23
CA VAL A 38 -3.19 -3.59 -6.90
C VAL A 38 -1.93 -3.05 -6.24
N GLY A 39 -1.00 -2.47 -7.00
CA GLY A 39 0.22 -1.87 -6.47
C GLY A 39 1.20 -1.53 -7.58
N ARG A 40 2.40 -1.08 -7.17
CA ARG A 40 3.50 -0.79 -8.09
C ARG A 40 4.65 -1.76 -7.86
N THR A 41 5.26 -2.24 -8.92
CA THR A 41 6.38 -3.18 -8.85
C THR A 41 7.66 -2.55 -8.30
N ASP A 42 7.82 -1.22 -8.44
CA ASP A 42 8.94 -0.46 -7.89
C ASP A 42 8.82 -0.16 -6.39
N ASP A 43 7.61 -0.28 -5.82
CA ASP A 43 7.38 -0.12 -4.38
C ASP A 43 7.24 -1.47 -3.64
N MET A 44 7.28 -2.61 -4.38
CA MET A 44 7.16 -3.94 -3.82
C MET A 44 8.37 -4.27 -2.94
N LEU A 45 8.09 -4.80 -1.76
CA LEU A 45 9.09 -5.35 -0.84
C LEU A 45 9.05 -6.87 -0.87
N ILE A 46 10.17 -7.51 -0.56
CA ILE A 46 10.29 -8.96 -0.47
C ILE A 46 10.74 -9.29 0.96
N VAL A 47 9.83 -9.81 1.76
CA VAL A 47 10.10 -10.16 3.17
C VAL A 47 10.15 -11.68 3.28
N ARG A 48 11.33 -12.25 3.51
CA ARG A 48 11.55 -13.72 3.54
C ARG A 48 10.91 -14.46 2.35
N GLY A 49 11.04 -13.91 1.14
CA GLY A 49 10.48 -14.53 -0.07
C GLY A 49 9.01 -14.22 -0.33
N VAL A 50 8.32 -13.52 0.58
CA VAL A 50 6.94 -13.05 0.38
C VAL A 50 6.96 -11.70 -0.30
N ASN A 51 6.29 -11.58 -1.44
CA ASN A 51 6.10 -10.31 -2.14
C ASN A 51 5.04 -9.47 -1.41
N LEU A 52 5.44 -8.34 -0.86
CA LEU A 52 4.58 -7.44 -0.11
C LEU A 52 4.39 -6.12 -0.86
N PHE A 53 3.15 -5.79 -1.17
CA PHE A 53 2.81 -4.47 -1.68
C PHE A 53 2.43 -3.54 -0.53
N PRO A 54 3.01 -2.34 -0.43
CA PRO A 54 2.64 -1.35 0.59
C PRO A 54 1.16 -1.00 0.61
N SER A 55 0.50 -1.04 -0.56
CA SER A 55 -0.95 -0.85 -0.68
C SER A 55 -1.76 -1.93 0.06
N ALA A 56 -1.28 -3.18 0.09
CA ALA A 56 -1.95 -4.25 0.84
C ALA A 56 -1.84 -4.03 2.36
N VAL A 57 -0.68 -3.54 2.84
CA VAL A 57 -0.53 -3.15 4.25
C VAL A 57 -1.52 -2.04 4.60
N ARG A 58 -1.63 -1.00 3.75
CA ARG A 58 -2.58 0.10 3.95
C ARG A 58 -4.03 -0.38 3.94
N GLU A 59 -4.40 -1.32 3.06
CA GLU A 59 -5.75 -1.88 3.00
C GLU A 59 -6.13 -2.57 4.31
N VAL A 60 -5.22 -3.38 4.87
CA VAL A 60 -5.42 -4.05 6.16
C VAL A 60 -5.54 -3.04 7.30
N VAL A 61 -4.66 -2.03 7.35
CA VAL A 61 -4.70 -0.98 8.38
C VAL A 61 -5.98 -0.14 8.28
N SER A 62 -6.43 0.19 7.07
CA SER A 62 -7.65 0.99 6.87
C SER A 62 -8.92 0.32 7.39
N ALA A 63 -8.91 -0.99 7.62
CA ALA A 63 -10.03 -1.70 8.24
C ALA A 63 -10.21 -1.37 9.74
N PHE A 64 -9.24 -0.69 10.35
CA PHE A 64 -9.30 -0.21 11.73
C PHE A 64 -9.83 1.24 11.83
N ALA A 65 -10.51 1.73 10.79
CA ALA A 65 -11.23 3.00 10.94
C ALA A 65 -12.42 2.81 11.89
N PRO A 66 -12.75 3.79 12.75
CA PRO A 66 -12.27 5.17 12.74
C PRO A 66 -11.01 5.45 13.61
N GLU A 67 -10.39 4.46 14.24
CA GLU A 67 -9.26 4.63 15.17
C GLU A 67 -7.99 5.14 14.45
N VAL A 68 -7.85 4.79 13.16
CA VAL A 68 -6.71 5.18 12.33
C VAL A 68 -7.13 6.06 11.16
N SER A 69 -6.22 6.90 10.69
CA SER A 69 -6.42 7.77 9.52
C SER A 69 -6.38 7.05 8.17
N GLY A 70 -5.86 5.82 8.15
CA GLY A 70 -5.53 5.08 6.94
C GLY A 70 -4.22 5.51 6.26
N GLN A 71 -3.47 6.45 6.85
CA GLN A 71 -2.11 6.77 6.42
C GLN A 71 -1.10 5.84 7.10
N ILE A 72 -0.19 5.32 6.30
CA ILE A 72 0.91 4.47 6.76
C ILE A 72 2.24 4.90 6.14
N LEU A 73 3.33 4.53 6.81
CA LEU A 73 4.68 4.65 6.26
C LEU A 73 5.48 3.40 6.65
N ILE A 74 5.94 2.65 5.66
CA ILE A 74 6.83 1.52 5.85
C ILE A 74 8.27 2.04 5.84
N ARG A 75 9.06 1.64 6.84
CA ARG A 75 10.49 1.98 6.96
C ARG A 75 11.33 0.75 6.65
N PRO A 76 11.91 0.66 5.45
CA PRO A 76 12.85 -0.41 5.11
C PRO A 76 14.08 -0.35 5.99
N GLN A 77 14.58 -1.52 6.43
CA GLN A 77 15.81 -1.62 7.22
C GLN A 77 17.06 -1.70 6.33
N THR A 78 16.89 -2.14 5.10
CA THR A 78 17.97 -2.30 4.12
C THR A 78 17.61 -1.63 2.79
N GLU A 79 18.63 -1.22 2.04
CA GLU A 79 18.42 -0.73 0.69
C GLU A 79 17.89 -1.82 -0.24
N GLY A 80 16.99 -1.43 -1.15
CA GLY A 80 16.39 -2.33 -2.13
C GLY A 80 15.13 -3.05 -1.64
N PRO A 81 14.61 -4.00 -2.45
CA PRO A 81 13.31 -4.61 -2.18
C PRO A 81 13.36 -5.70 -1.10
N LYS A 82 14.52 -6.33 -0.85
CA LYS A 82 14.64 -7.41 0.14
C LYS A 82 14.73 -6.85 1.54
N GLN A 83 13.84 -7.30 2.42
CA GLN A 83 13.75 -6.87 3.80
C GLN A 83 13.70 -8.06 4.74
N GLU A 84 14.30 -7.91 5.92
CA GLU A 84 14.19 -8.90 7.00
C GLU A 84 13.08 -8.48 7.98
N PRO A 85 12.33 -9.45 8.54
CA PRO A 85 11.36 -9.16 9.58
C PRO A 85 12.04 -8.88 10.94
N PRO A 86 11.36 -8.09 11.81
CA PRO A 86 10.06 -7.49 11.61
C PRO A 86 10.11 -6.24 10.73
N LEU A 87 9.18 -6.11 9.79
CA LEU A 87 9.05 -4.92 8.97
C LEU A 87 8.47 -3.76 9.79
N SER A 88 9.17 -2.63 9.84
CA SER A 88 8.69 -1.45 10.58
C SER A 88 7.59 -0.73 9.80
N VAL A 89 6.45 -0.54 10.45
CA VAL A 89 5.26 0.12 9.89
C VAL A 89 4.77 1.19 10.84
N ARG A 90 4.82 2.45 10.42
CA ARG A 90 4.16 3.55 11.12
C ARG A 90 2.72 3.66 10.67
N VAL A 91 1.82 3.78 11.61
CA VAL A 91 0.38 3.91 11.40
C VAL A 91 -0.08 5.19 12.05
N GLU A 92 -0.67 6.09 11.26
CA GLU A 92 -1.18 7.35 11.78
C GLU A 92 -2.56 7.16 12.41
N LEU A 93 -2.71 7.63 13.64
CA LEU A 93 -3.99 7.67 14.35
C LEU A 93 -4.98 8.62 13.67
N ALA A 94 -6.27 8.44 13.93
CA ALA A 94 -7.28 9.42 13.57
C ALA A 94 -7.09 10.73 14.35
N GLU A 95 -7.73 11.78 13.90
CA GLU A 95 -7.71 13.07 14.58
C GLU A 95 -8.29 12.96 16.00
N GLY A 96 -7.51 13.38 17.00
CA GLY A 96 -7.88 13.23 18.40
C GLY A 96 -7.69 11.81 18.98
N GLY A 97 -7.19 10.87 18.18
CA GLY A 97 -6.90 9.51 18.64
C GLY A 97 -5.73 9.48 19.61
N THR A 98 -5.79 8.56 20.57
CA THR A 98 -4.72 8.29 21.54
C THR A 98 -4.00 7.01 21.16
N ALA A 99 -2.67 7.01 21.32
CA ALA A 99 -1.90 5.80 21.13
C ALA A 99 -2.23 4.78 22.22
N ASP A 100 -2.61 3.57 21.80
CA ASP A 100 -2.91 2.45 22.69
C ASP A 100 -2.14 1.22 22.19
N ASP A 101 -1.36 0.62 23.07
CA ASP A 101 -0.58 -0.58 22.76
C ASP A 101 -1.48 -1.75 22.29
N SER A 102 -2.70 -1.82 22.80
CA SER A 102 -3.68 -2.84 22.40
C SER A 102 -4.07 -2.70 20.93
N LEU A 103 -4.23 -1.48 20.43
CA LEU A 103 -4.51 -1.22 19.01
C LEU A 103 -3.31 -1.60 18.13
N ALA A 104 -2.10 -1.26 18.56
CA ALA A 104 -0.88 -1.66 17.84
C ALA A 104 -0.76 -3.19 17.73
N ASP A 105 -1.08 -3.91 18.80
CA ASP A 105 -1.05 -5.37 18.85
C ASP A 105 -2.10 -6.00 17.93
N LEU A 106 -3.32 -5.46 17.92
CA LEU A 106 -4.39 -5.90 17.03
C LEU A 106 -4.02 -5.70 15.56
N ILE A 107 -3.48 -4.53 15.20
CA ILE A 107 -3.03 -4.24 13.84
C ILE A 107 -1.91 -5.21 13.45
N ARG A 108 -0.92 -5.43 14.32
CA ARG A 108 0.20 -6.35 14.08
C ARG A 108 -0.30 -7.77 13.82
N GLU A 109 -1.20 -8.26 14.67
CA GLU A 109 -1.75 -9.61 14.49
C GLU A 109 -2.55 -9.72 13.20
N ARG A 110 -3.35 -8.71 12.85
CA ARG A 110 -4.13 -8.69 11.61
C ARG A 110 -3.24 -8.67 10.36
N LEU A 111 -2.15 -7.88 10.39
CA LEU A 111 -1.14 -7.87 9.32
C LEU A 111 -0.47 -9.24 9.18
N ARG A 112 -0.12 -9.89 10.30
CA ARG A 112 0.46 -11.24 10.28
C ARG A 112 -0.48 -12.26 9.66
N GLN A 113 -1.76 -12.23 10.02
CA GLN A 113 -2.77 -13.16 9.49
C GLN A 113 -3.05 -12.94 8.01
N ALA A 114 -3.15 -11.68 7.57
CA ALA A 114 -3.55 -11.35 6.21
C ALA A 114 -2.38 -11.44 5.21
N LEU A 115 -1.16 -11.06 5.63
CA LEU A 115 -0.02 -10.88 4.72
C LEU A 115 1.13 -11.86 5.00
N VAL A 116 1.03 -12.68 6.07
CA VAL A 116 2.04 -13.67 6.49
C VAL A 116 3.42 -13.03 6.74
N VAL A 117 3.43 -11.76 7.16
CA VAL A 117 4.65 -11.00 7.44
C VAL A 117 4.64 -10.51 8.88
N GLN A 118 5.77 -10.69 9.57
CA GLN A 118 5.97 -10.12 10.91
C GLN A 118 6.26 -8.62 10.77
N THR A 119 5.51 -7.82 11.51
CA THR A 119 5.63 -6.36 11.50
C THR A 119 5.86 -5.82 12.91
N GLN A 120 6.55 -4.69 12.98
CA GLN A 120 6.62 -3.84 14.15
C GLN A 120 5.77 -2.61 13.85
N VAL A 121 4.67 -2.46 14.59
CA VAL A 121 3.72 -1.36 14.40
C VAL A 121 4.03 -0.25 15.39
N GLU A 122 4.23 0.96 14.90
CA GLU A 122 4.40 2.20 15.67
C GLU A 122 3.20 3.11 15.38
N LEU A 123 2.40 3.41 16.40
CA LEU A 123 1.30 4.39 16.27
C LEU A 123 1.87 5.80 16.39
N VAL A 124 1.55 6.66 15.42
CA VAL A 124 2.00 8.05 15.39
C VAL A 124 0.80 9.00 15.41
N PRO A 125 0.93 10.20 16.00
CA PRO A 125 -0.15 11.17 16.07
C PRO A 125 -0.67 11.59 14.69
N TRP A 126 -1.92 12.06 14.64
CA TRP A 126 -2.50 12.67 13.46
C TRP A 126 -1.62 13.79 12.88
N GLY A 127 -1.48 13.81 11.56
CA GLY A 127 -0.67 14.82 10.85
C GLY A 127 0.84 14.56 10.86
N SER A 128 1.30 13.45 11.49
CA SER A 128 2.74 13.11 11.53
C SER A 128 3.27 12.57 10.21
N LEU A 129 2.41 11.97 9.40
CA LEU A 129 2.80 11.44 8.10
C LEU A 129 2.50 12.43 6.97
N GLN A 130 3.48 12.61 6.07
CA GLN A 130 3.32 13.52 4.95
C GLN A 130 2.19 13.07 4.02
N ARG A 131 1.24 13.99 3.78
CA ARG A 131 0.18 13.83 2.79
C ARG A 131 0.67 14.42 1.47
N SER A 132 0.76 13.60 0.44
CA SER A 132 1.08 14.08 -0.91
C SER A 132 -0.20 14.19 -1.72
N GLU A 133 -0.43 15.36 -2.34
CA GLU A 133 -1.56 15.58 -3.25
C GLU A 133 -1.48 14.71 -4.51
N TYR A 134 -0.28 14.29 -4.91
CA TYR A 134 -0.06 13.57 -6.17
C TYR A 134 0.27 12.09 -6.02
N LYS A 135 0.93 11.66 -4.91
CA LYS A 135 1.28 10.25 -4.66
C LYS A 135 1.41 9.99 -3.17
N SER A 136 0.63 9.07 -2.64
CA SER A 136 0.86 8.55 -1.29
C SER A 136 2.21 7.84 -1.26
N ARG A 137 3.19 8.38 -0.54
CA ARG A 137 4.47 7.74 -0.33
C ARG A 137 4.30 6.75 0.83
N LEU A 138 4.15 5.46 0.49
CA LEU A 138 3.91 4.41 1.49
C LEU A 138 5.20 3.80 2.02
N VAL A 139 6.34 4.07 1.38
CA VAL A 139 7.66 3.56 1.77
C VAL A 139 8.62 4.74 1.91
N GLU A 140 9.32 4.80 3.04
CA GLU A 140 10.41 5.74 3.28
C GLU A 140 11.64 5.30 2.44
N ARG A 141 12.24 6.24 1.71
CA ARG A 141 13.46 6.01 0.91
C ARG A 141 14.50 7.07 1.22
#